data_da8aafb412408b8c7a1b942842237681
#
_entry.id   da8aafb412408b8c7a1b942842237681
#
_cell.length_a   1.000
_cell.length_b   1.000
_cell.length_c   1.000
_cell.angle_alpha   90.00
_cell.angle_beta   90.00
_cell.angle_gamma   90.00
#
_symmetry.space_group_name_H-M   'P 1'
#
loop_
_entity.id
_entity.type
_entity.pdbx_description
1 polymer ?
#
loop_
_entity_poly.entity_id
_entity_poly.type
_entity_poly.pdbx_seq_one_letter_code
_entity_poly.pdbx_strand_id
1 'polypeptide(L)'
;LLESSQSRFNRMSLDWKNLQGRIQKRSDGTIANPVLLDGLSPNADIKQIGAKLSQLADKSRTGGQYEEIGSLYGFALLVKTEISEKEGLDIRVNRFLVQGEGNIKYTYNNGIIAKDEKLASMNFLNALEKLPAYIELEQKKIAEIQNDLPVLQEVLNGTWSKESRL
;
A
#
# COMPACT_ATOMS: atom_id res chain seq x y z
N LEU A 1 -10.58 4.93 -17.23
CA LEU A 1 -10.20 5.73 -16.06
C LEU A 1 -11.18 5.55 -14.90
N LEU A 2 -12.47 5.73 -15.15
CA LEU A 2 -13.50 5.56 -14.11
C LEU A 2 -13.52 4.14 -13.56
N GLU A 3 -13.49 3.14 -14.44
CA GLU A 3 -13.48 1.74 -14.08
C GLU A 3 -12.26 1.38 -13.23
N SER A 4 -11.09 1.90 -13.60
CA SER A 4 -9.85 1.67 -12.86
C SER A 4 -9.92 2.29 -11.47
N SER A 5 -10.41 3.53 -11.36
CA SER A 5 -10.56 4.21 -10.07
C SER A 5 -11.60 3.53 -9.18
N GLN A 6 -12.73 3.08 -9.75
CA GLN A 6 -13.74 2.34 -8.99
C GLN A 6 -13.21 0.99 -8.53
N SER A 7 -12.45 0.28 -9.36
CA SER A 7 -11.84 -0.98 -8.99
C SER A 7 -10.86 -0.79 -7.83
N ARG A 8 -9.99 0.22 -7.90
CA ARG A 8 -9.06 0.54 -6.82
C ARG A 8 -9.80 0.92 -5.54
N PHE A 9 -10.82 1.78 -5.65
CA PHE A 9 -11.64 2.16 -4.51
C PHE A 9 -12.27 0.95 -3.83
N ASN A 10 -12.85 0.05 -4.60
CA ASN A 10 -13.49 -1.16 -4.07
C ASN A 10 -12.49 -2.08 -3.38
N ARG A 11 -11.33 -2.27 -3.99
CA ARG A 11 -10.26 -3.13 -3.43
C ARG A 11 -9.68 -2.55 -2.15
N MET A 12 -9.38 -1.26 -2.14
CA MET A 12 -8.86 -0.58 -0.96
C MET A 12 -9.90 -0.53 0.17
N SER A 13 -11.16 -0.33 -0.17
CA SER A 13 -12.25 -0.37 0.81
C SER A 13 -12.41 -1.75 1.43
N LEU A 14 -12.26 -2.81 0.62
CA LEU A 14 -12.28 -4.19 1.11
C LEU A 14 -11.08 -4.45 2.04
N ASP A 15 -9.89 -3.99 1.66
CA ASP A 15 -8.69 -4.13 2.49
C ASP A 15 -8.88 -3.42 3.84
N TRP A 16 -9.43 -2.22 3.82
CA TRP A 16 -9.70 -1.47 5.05
C TRP A 16 -10.71 -2.20 5.93
N LYS A 17 -11.78 -2.71 5.35
CA LYS A 17 -12.79 -3.50 6.06
C LYS A 17 -12.17 -4.75 6.67
N ASN A 18 -11.35 -5.47 5.91
CA ASN A 18 -10.66 -6.68 6.39
C ASN A 18 -9.71 -6.35 7.54
N LEU A 19 -8.96 -5.25 7.43
CA LEU A 19 -8.08 -4.80 8.49
C LEU A 19 -8.87 -4.47 9.75
N GLN A 20 -9.96 -3.71 9.64
CA GLN A 20 -10.79 -3.35 10.78
C GLN A 20 -11.37 -4.57 11.50
N GLY A 21 -11.73 -5.60 10.74
CA GLY A 21 -12.24 -6.85 11.31
C GLY A 21 -11.18 -7.72 11.97
N ARG A 22 -9.90 -7.48 11.69
CA ARG A 22 -8.78 -8.29 12.19
C ARG A 22 -7.92 -7.56 13.22
N ILE A 23 -8.01 -6.24 13.25
CA ILE A 23 -7.16 -5.41 14.10
C ILE A 23 -7.38 -5.75 15.58
N GLN A 24 -6.26 -5.82 16.33
CA GLN A 24 -6.28 -6.11 17.75
C GLN A 24 -5.76 -4.91 18.51
N LYS A 25 -6.44 -4.54 19.58
CA LYS A 25 -6.02 -3.46 20.46
C LYS A 25 -5.40 -4.04 21.72
N ARG A 26 -4.32 -3.39 22.18
CA ARG A 26 -3.70 -3.71 23.46
C ARG A 26 -4.53 -3.13 24.60
N SER A 27 -4.21 -3.54 25.83
CA SER A 27 -4.90 -3.05 27.03
C SER A 27 -4.81 -1.54 27.21
N ASP A 28 -3.76 -0.90 26.68
CA ASP A 28 -3.57 0.55 26.72
C ASP A 28 -4.29 1.31 25.58
N GLY A 29 -5.05 0.59 24.73
CA GLY A 29 -5.78 1.18 23.61
C GLY A 29 -4.98 1.31 22.32
N THR A 30 -3.67 1.01 22.34
CA THR A 30 -2.86 1.04 21.12
C THR A 30 -3.12 -0.20 20.26
N ILE A 31 -2.87 -0.05 18.96
CA ILE A 31 -3.07 -1.14 18.00
C ILE A 31 -1.89 -2.09 18.08
N ALA A 32 -2.18 -3.40 18.20
CA ALA A 32 -1.15 -4.43 18.18
C ALA A 32 -0.55 -4.53 16.77
N ASN A 33 0.74 -4.83 16.69
CA ASN A 33 1.46 -4.97 15.43
C ASN A 33 2.03 -6.38 15.31
N PRO A 34 1.19 -7.40 15.02
CA PRO A 34 1.62 -8.81 14.98
C PRO A 34 2.31 -9.13 13.66
N VAL A 35 3.45 -8.52 13.40
CA VAL A 35 4.26 -8.82 12.21
C VAL A 35 4.82 -10.22 12.34
N LEU A 36 4.53 -11.07 11.35
CA LEU A 36 5.04 -12.44 11.26
C LEU A 36 6.01 -12.48 10.08
N LEU A 37 7.28 -12.78 10.35
CA LEU A 37 8.29 -12.92 9.31
C LEU A 37 8.69 -14.38 9.15
N ASP A 38 8.87 -14.80 7.90
CA ASP A 38 9.33 -16.14 7.60
C ASP A 38 10.71 -16.38 8.22
N GLY A 39 10.87 -17.53 8.85
CA GLY A 39 12.11 -17.88 9.54
C GLY A 39 12.22 -17.37 10.97
N LEU A 40 11.25 -16.58 11.45
CA LEU A 40 11.19 -16.17 12.86
C LEU A 40 10.02 -16.83 13.58
N SER A 41 10.17 -17.00 14.90
CA SER A 41 9.08 -17.47 15.74
C SER A 41 7.91 -16.49 15.72
N PRO A 42 6.65 -16.96 15.78
CA PRO A 42 5.49 -16.07 15.93
C PRO A 42 5.57 -15.20 17.19
N ASN A 43 6.37 -15.60 18.17
CA ASN A 43 6.58 -14.87 19.42
C ASN A 43 7.82 -13.97 19.39
N ALA A 44 8.43 -13.78 18.20
CA ALA A 44 9.59 -12.93 18.07
C ALA A 44 9.29 -11.49 18.55
N ASP A 45 10.24 -10.91 19.26
CA ASP A 45 10.10 -9.54 19.76
C ASP A 45 10.44 -8.51 18.70
N ILE A 46 10.24 -7.23 19.05
CA ILE A 46 10.50 -6.10 18.14
C ILE A 46 11.95 -6.09 17.65
N LYS A 47 12.90 -6.42 18.52
CA LYS A 47 14.32 -6.44 18.16
C LYS A 47 14.63 -7.50 17.13
N GLN A 48 14.08 -8.69 17.31
CA GLN A 48 14.24 -9.79 16.34
C GLN A 48 13.62 -9.46 15.00
N ILE A 49 12.43 -8.87 15.01
CA ILE A 49 11.74 -8.45 13.79
C ILE A 49 12.55 -7.36 13.08
N GLY A 50 12.97 -6.34 13.81
CA GLY A 50 13.76 -5.24 13.24
C GLY A 50 15.10 -5.70 12.71
N ALA A 51 15.79 -6.60 13.42
CA ALA A 51 17.05 -7.18 12.96
C ALA A 51 16.87 -7.98 11.68
N LYS A 52 15.80 -8.77 11.58
CA LYS A 52 15.49 -9.53 10.36
C LYS A 52 15.19 -8.61 9.19
N LEU A 53 14.41 -7.55 9.40
CA LEU A 53 14.11 -6.56 8.36
C LEU A 53 15.37 -5.84 7.90
N SER A 54 16.26 -5.47 8.81
CA SER A 54 17.54 -4.87 8.48
C SER A 54 18.40 -5.80 7.64
N GLN A 55 18.45 -7.07 8.00
CA GLN A 55 19.15 -8.09 7.21
C GLN A 55 18.58 -8.21 5.80
N LEU A 56 17.25 -8.25 5.68
CA LEU A 56 16.59 -8.32 4.38
C LEU A 56 16.83 -7.06 3.57
N ALA A 57 16.86 -5.88 4.21
CA ALA A 57 17.15 -4.63 3.53
C ALA A 57 18.55 -4.61 2.92
N ASP A 58 19.51 -5.21 3.60
CA ASP A 58 20.90 -5.24 3.13
C ASP A 58 21.17 -6.37 2.13
N LYS A 59 20.55 -7.52 2.32
CA LYS A 59 20.94 -8.75 1.63
C LYS A 59 19.97 -9.27 0.58
N SER A 60 18.71 -8.79 0.56
CA SER A 60 17.74 -9.29 -0.41
C SER A 60 18.16 -8.99 -1.85
N ARG A 61 17.97 -9.97 -2.72
CA ARG A 61 18.27 -9.88 -4.15
C ARG A 61 17.15 -10.60 -4.90
N THR A 62 16.10 -9.85 -5.24
CA THR A 62 14.90 -10.45 -5.83
C THR A 62 14.88 -10.43 -7.34
N GLY A 63 15.86 -9.78 -7.98
CA GLY A 63 15.91 -9.69 -9.44
C GLY A 63 14.75 -8.88 -10.04
N GLY A 64 14.23 -7.91 -9.31
CA GLY A 64 13.10 -7.10 -9.75
C GLY A 64 11.74 -7.72 -9.53
N GLN A 65 11.69 -8.91 -8.91
CA GLN A 65 10.45 -9.59 -8.56
C GLN A 65 10.05 -9.28 -7.11
N TYR A 66 8.76 -9.43 -6.81
CA TYR A 66 8.29 -9.37 -5.43
C TYR A 66 8.52 -10.70 -4.74
N GLU A 67 9.07 -10.67 -3.55
CA GLU A 67 9.32 -11.86 -2.73
C GLU A 67 8.56 -11.74 -1.42
N GLU A 68 7.75 -12.73 -1.08
CA GLU A 68 6.99 -12.75 0.17
C GLU A 68 7.91 -13.08 1.34
N ILE A 69 7.85 -12.24 2.38
CA ILE A 69 8.70 -12.37 3.56
C ILE A 69 7.93 -12.62 4.85
N GLY A 70 6.62 -12.51 4.82
CA GLY A 70 5.80 -12.71 6.02
C GLY A 70 4.39 -12.19 5.83
N SER A 71 3.73 -11.89 6.95
CA SER A 71 2.36 -11.39 6.94
C SER A 71 2.09 -10.46 8.13
N LEU A 72 1.05 -9.62 7.96
CA LEU A 72 0.52 -8.77 9.02
C LEU A 72 -0.99 -8.71 8.85
N TYR A 73 -1.75 -9.15 9.85
CA TYR A 73 -3.22 -9.21 9.79
C TYR A 73 -3.74 -9.92 8.52
N GLY A 74 -3.02 -10.97 8.09
CA GLY A 74 -3.39 -11.73 6.89
C GLY A 74 -2.97 -11.10 5.57
N PHE A 75 -2.42 -9.89 5.58
CA PHE A 75 -1.84 -9.26 4.39
C PHE A 75 -0.40 -9.74 4.18
N ALA A 76 -0.06 -10.09 2.95
CA ALA A 76 1.30 -10.53 2.64
C ALA A 76 2.28 -9.36 2.73
N LEU A 77 3.45 -9.61 3.31
CA LEU A 77 4.55 -8.65 3.35
C LEU A 77 5.56 -9.04 2.28
N LEU A 78 5.99 -8.07 1.49
CA LEU A 78 6.84 -8.29 0.33
C LEU A 78 8.10 -7.45 0.41
N VAL A 79 9.16 -7.96 -0.20
CA VAL A 79 10.35 -7.17 -0.51
C VAL A 79 10.62 -7.24 -2.02
N LYS A 80 11.08 -6.14 -2.58
CA LYS A 80 11.47 -6.07 -3.99
C LYS A 80 12.79 -5.31 -4.10
N THR A 81 13.76 -5.93 -4.77
CA THR A 81 15.02 -5.28 -5.06
C THR A 81 14.89 -4.45 -6.32
N GLU A 82 15.18 -3.17 -6.23
CA GLU A 82 15.24 -2.26 -7.37
C GLU A 82 16.68 -1.82 -7.59
N ILE A 83 17.05 -1.69 -8.85
CA ILE A 83 18.38 -1.19 -9.23
C ILE A 83 18.17 0.15 -9.90
N SER A 84 18.86 1.17 -9.39
CA SER A 84 18.87 2.50 -9.99
C SER A 84 20.31 2.88 -10.30
N GLU A 85 20.49 3.70 -11.35
CA GLU A 85 21.80 4.25 -11.69
C GLU A 85 21.91 5.66 -11.13
N LYS A 86 22.99 5.91 -10.40
CA LYS A 86 23.30 7.23 -9.87
C LYS A 86 24.79 7.48 -10.05
N GLU A 87 25.12 8.55 -10.78
CA GLU A 87 26.51 8.94 -11.05
C GLU A 87 27.33 7.81 -11.69
N GLY A 88 26.71 7.03 -12.59
CA GLY A 88 27.37 5.91 -13.26
C GLY A 88 27.53 4.65 -12.43
N LEU A 89 26.97 4.63 -11.21
CA LEU A 89 27.03 3.49 -10.32
C LEU A 89 25.64 2.88 -10.14
N ASP A 90 25.58 1.55 -10.17
CA ASP A 90 24.36 0.82 -9.84
C ASP A 90 24.14 0.82 -8.34
N ILE A 91 22.96 1.33 -7.92
CA ILE A 91 22.57 1.33 -6.52
C ILE A 91 21.38 0.39 -6.38
N ARG A 92 21.48 -0.57 -5.47
CA ARG A 92 20.39 -1.48 -5.12
C ARG A 92 19.64 -0.96 -3.92
N VAL A 93 18.30 -0.96 -4.05
CA VAL A 93 17.41 -0.55 -2.97
C VAL A 93 16.38 -1.66 -2.79
N ASN A 94 16.27 -2.17 -1.58
CA ASN A 94 15.22 -3.11 -1.23
C ASN A 94 14.04 -2.35 -0.65
N ARG A 95 12.88 -2.46 -1.31
CA ARG A 95 11.65 -1.80 -0.87
C ARG A 95 10.70 -2.83 -0.29
N PHE A 96 10.06 -2.44 0.79
CA PHE A 96 9.14 -3.29 1.53
C PHE A 96 7.71 -2.81 1.30
N LEU A 97 6.80 -3.76 1.07
CA LEU A 97 5.43 -3.46 0.68
C LEU A 97 4.47 -4.41 1.39
N VAL A 98 3.22 -3.96 1.53
CA VAL A 98 2.12 -4.80 2.00
C VAL A 98 1.18 -5.02 0.82
N GLN A 99 0.85 -6.28 0.53
CA GLN A 99 -0.02 -6.62 -0.58
C GLN A 99 -1.48 -6.76 -0.12
N GLY A 100 -2.37 -5.98 -0.75
CA GLY A 100 -3.81 -6.09 -0.55
C GLY A 100 -4.49 -6.84 -1.68
N GLU A 101 -5.80 -6.70 -1.75
CA GLU A 101 -6.63 -7.33 -2.78
C GLU A 101 -6.25 -6.87 -4.18
N GLY A 102 -6.34 -7.79 -5.14
CA GLY A 102 -6.07 -7.48 -6.53
C GLY A 102 -4.65 -7.00 -6.80
N ASN A 103 -3.69 -7.46 -6.01
CA ASN A 103 -2.27 -7.12 -6.13
C ASN A 103 -1.95 -5.63 -5.88
N ILE A 104 -2.80 -4.91 -5.18
CA ILE A 104 -2.48 -3.55 -4.74
C ILE A 104 -1.37 -3.63 -3.69
N LYS A 105 -0.36 -2.75 -3.82
CA LYS A 105 0.77 -2.68 -2.89
C LYS A 105 0.71 -1.37 -2.12
N TYR A 106 0.88 -1.46 -0.81
CA TYR A 106 0.93 -0.30 0.07
C TYR A 106 2.32 -0.15 0.63
N THR A 107 2.79 1.09 0.73
CA THR A 107 4.11 1.39 1.26
C THR A 107 4.03 2.51 2.30
N TYR A 108 5.00 2.51 3.21
CA TYR A 108 5.29 3.62 4.09
C TYR A 108 6.71 4.09 3.82
N ASN A 109 6.92 5.39 3.78
CA ASN A 109 8.24 5.95 3.49
C ASN A 109 8.84 5.40 2.20
N ASN A 110 8.00 5.30 1.16
CA ASN A 110 8.38 4.80 -0.17
C ASN A 110 8.99 3.40 -0.16
N GLY A 111 8.63 2.60 0.85
CA GLY A 111 9.12 1.22 1.01
C GLY A 111 10.47 1.10 1.69
N ILE A 112 11.10 2.20 2.05
CA ILE A 112 12.39 2.18 2.75
C ILE A 112 12.18 1.87 4.21
N ILE A 113 12.80 0.78 4.68
CA ILE A 113 12.66 0.36 6.07
C ILE A 113 13.48 1.28 6.99
N ALA A 114 12.95 1.60 8.15
CA ALA A 114 13.65 2.42 9.12
C ALA A 114 14.85 1.67 9.71
N LYS A 115 15.88 2.40 10.10
CA LYS A 115 17.06 1.81 10.75
C LYS A 115 16.78 1.41 12.20
N ASP A 116 15.91 2.14 12.88
CA ASP A 116 15.47 1.82 14.24
C ASP A 116 14.58 0.57 14.20
N GLU A 117 14.87 -0.40 15.07
CA GLU A 117 14.17 -1.68 15.09
C GLU A 117 12.66 -1.55 15.33
N LYS A 118 12.27 -0.69 16.26
CA LYS A 118 10.86 -0.45 16.57
C LYS A 118 10.14 0.21 15.41
N LEU A 119 10.75 1.25 14.83
CA LEU A 119 10.18 1.96 13.69
C LEU A 119 10.11 1.04 12.46
N ALA A 120 11.14 0.22 12.24
CA ALA A 120 11.14 -0.76 11.15
C ALA A 120 9.96 -1.72 11.28
N SER A 121 9.71 -2.26 12.46
CA SER A 121 8.61 -3.19 12.70
C SER A 121 7.23 -2.53 12.50
N MET A 122 7.13 -1.21 12.68
CA MET A 122 5.89 -0.45 12.51
C MET A 122 5.61 -0.03 11.08
N ASN A 123 6.60 -0.10 10.19
CA ASN A 123 6.44 0.43 8.82
C ASN A 123 5.30 -0.22 8.05
N PHE A 124 5.08 -1.52 8.25
CA PHE A 124 3.99 -2.23 7.56
C PHE A 124 2.61 -1.80 8.08
N LEU A 125 2.46 -1.71 9.39
CA LEU A 125 1.21 -1.22 9.98
C LEU A 125 0.95 0.23 9.56
N ASN A 126 1.99 1.06 9.57
CA ASN A 126 1.87 2.45 9.12
C ASN A 126 1.40 2.54 7.66
N ALA A 127 1.87 1.63 6.80
CA ALA A 127 1.40 1.57 5.41
C ALA A 127 -0.10 1.26 5.33
N LEU A 128 -0.58 0.32 6.13
CA LEU A 128 -2.00 -0.03 6.17
C LEU A 128 -2.87 1.08 6.77
N GLU A 129 -2.35 1.82 7.73
CA GLU A 129 -3.07 2.94 8.36
C GLU A 129 -3.29 4.11 7.40
N LYS A 130 -2.60 4.15 6.28
CA LYS A 130 -2.83 5.14 5.22
C LYS A 130 -4.02 4.82 4.33
N LEU A 131 -4.61 3.63 4.46
CA LEU A 131 -5.74 3.21 3.62
C LEU A 131 -6.88 4.22 3.57
N PRO A 132 -7.36 4.79 4.69
CA PRO A 132 -8.41 5.79 4.62
C PRO A 132 -8.07 6.98 3.73
N ALA A 133 -6.83 7.46 3.78
CA ALA A 133 -6.39 8.57 2.94
C ALA A 133 -6.38 8.19 1.45
N TYR A 134 -5.91 6.99 1.12
CA TYR A 134 -5.92 6.50 -0.26
C TYR A 134 -7.33 6.29 -0.78
N ILE A 135 -8.22 5.76 0.05
CA ILE A 135 -9.64 5.58 -0.29
C ILE A 135 -10.28 6.94 -0.58
N GLU A 136 -10.03 7.94 0.25
CA GLU A 136 -10.54 9.28 0.06
C GLU A 136 -10.04 9.90 -1.25
N LEU A 137 -8.76 9.70 -1.60
CA LEU A 137 -8.19 10.19 -2.86
C LEU A 137 -8.87 9.54 -4.08
N GLU A 138 -9.11 8.24 -4.04
CA GLU A 138 -9.81 7.55 -5.13
C GLU A 138 -11.26 8.01 -5.22
N GLN A 139 -11.91 8.25 -4.09
CA GLN A 139 -13.27 8.76 -4.04
C GLN A 139 -13.37 10.13 -4.70
N LYS A 140 -12.40 11.01 -4.44
CA LYS A 140 -12.31 12.32 -5.09
C LYS A 140 -12.09 12.21 -6.59
N LYS A 141 -11.22 11.29 -7.03
CA LYS A 141 -10.98 11.04 -8.45
C LYS A 141 -12.27 10.57 -9.15
N ILE A 142 -12.99 9.65 -8.53
CA ILE A 142 -14.26 9.15 -9.07
C ILE A 142 -15.25 10.31 -9.20
N ALA A 143 -15.40 11.14 -8.16
CA ALA A 143 -16.30 12.27 -8.17
C ALA A 143 -15.95 13.27 -9.27
N GLU A 144 -14.66 13.58 -9.45
CA GLU A 144 -14.18 14.45 -10.51
C GLU A 144 -14.50 13.90 -11.90
N ILE A 145 -14.22 12.62 -12.13
CA ILE A 145 -14.52 11.95 -13.40
C ILE A 145 -16.03 11.98 -13.68
N GLN A 146 -16.85 11.68 -12.68
CA GLN A 146 -18.32 11.69 -12.84
C GLN A 146 -18.85 13.09 -13.08
N ASN A 147 -18.26 14.12 -12.47
CA ASN A 147 -18.64 15.50 -12.70
C ASN A 147 -18.27 15.99 -14.10
N ASP A 148 -17.12 15.54 -14.61
CA ASP A 148 -16.63 15.93 -15.94
C ASP A 148 -17.38 15.24 -17.08
N LEU A 149 -17.89 14.02 -16.86
CA LEU A 149 -18.60 13.27 -17.89
C LEU A 149 -19.80 14.02 -18.48
N PRO A 150 -20.71 14.60 -17.68
CA PRO A 150 -21.82 15.39 -18.22
C PRO A 150 -21.36 16.58 -19.06
N VAL A 151 -20.33 17.29 -18.61
CA VAL A 151 -19.76 18.42 -19.36
C VAL A 151 -19.20 17.97 -20.69
N LEU A 152 -18.43 16.88 -20.70
CA LEU A 152 -17.86 16.32 -21.93
C LEU A 152 -18.95 15.86 -22.90
N GLN A 153 -20.02 15.25 -22.40
CA GLN A 153 -21.14 14.83 -23.23
C GLN A 153 -21.85 16.03 -23.86
N GLU A 154 -22.02 17.10 -23.11
CA GLU A 154 -22.62 18.32 -23.61
C GLU A 154 -21.79 18.93 -24.74
N VAL A 155 -20.47 18.99 -24.57
CA VAL A 155 -19.55 19.46 -25.60
C VAL A 155 -19.58 18.57 -26.85
N LEU A 156 -19.57 17.25 -26.66
CA LEU A 156 -19.61 16.29 -27.77
C LEU A 156 -20.90 16.31 -28.55
N ASN A 157 -22.03 16.53 -27.86
CA ASN A 157 -23.34 16.62 -28.53
C ASN A 157 -23.59 17.97 -29.20
N GLY A 158 -22.68 18.92 -28.96
CA GLY A 158 -22.68 20.19 -29.66
C GLY A 158 -23.90 21.07 -29.43
N THR A 159 -24.22 21.91 -30.40
CA THR A 159 -25.26 22.93 -30.29
C THR A 159 -26.67 22.36 -30.24
N TRP A 160 -26.90 21.19 -30.81
CA TRP A 160 -28.25 20.62 -30.85
C TRP A 160 -28.74 20.20 -29.45
N SER A 161 -27.86 19.93 -28.53
CA SER A 161 -28.24 19.72 -27.15
C SER A 161 -28.82 20.99 -26.50
N LYS A 162 -28.29 22.17 -26.86
CA LYS A 162 -28.83 23.45 -26.42
C LYS A 162 -30.17 23.75 -27.09
N GLU A 163 -30.28 23.46 -28.37
CA GLU A 163 -31.50 23.67 -29.15
C GLU A 163 -32.65 22.84 -28.59
N SER A 164 -32.40 21.60 -28.19
CA SER A 164 -33.44 20.75 -27.65
C SER A 164 -33.94 21.20 -26.28
N ARG A 165 -33.19 22.03 -25.56
CA ARG A 165 -33.59 22.58 -24.27
C ARG A 165 -34.40 23.86 -24.40
N LEU A 166 -34.35 24.46 -25.54
CA LEU A 166 -35.12 25.66 -25.83
C LEU A 166 -36.50 25.34 -26.38
#